data_c7094e772664dea3bba855fc77ff9aa2
#
_entry.id   c7094e772664dea3bba855fc77ff9aa2
#
_cell.length_a   1.000
_cell.length_b   1.000
_cell.length_c   1.000
_cell.angle_alpha   90.00
_cell.angle_beta   90.00
_cell.angle_gamma   90.00
#
_symmetry.space_group_name_H-M   'P 1'
#
loop_
_entity.id
_entity.type
_entity.pdbx_description
1 polymer ?
#
loop_
_entity_poly.entity_id
_entity_poly.type
_entity_poly.pdbx_seq_one_letter_code
_entity_poly.pdbx_strand_id
1 'polypeptide(L)'
;MRKAKPKKRVILPDPVFNDVKGSKFVNHFMYDGKKNTSYEIFYAALETVKNKMQNEEKSALEIWKKALDNVTPQVEVKSRRVGGATFQVPTEIRADRKESISMKNLIIFARKRGGKSMADKLAAEIMDAFNEQGGAYKRKEDMHRMAEANRAFAHFRF
;
A
#
# COMPACT_ATOMS: atom_id res chain seq x y z
N MET A 1 11.22 -16.39 -24.62
CA MET A 1 10.62 -15.06 -24.36
C MET A 1 9.09 -15.18 -24.29
N ARG A 2 8.43 -14.48 -23.36
CA ARG A 2 6.97 -14.45 -23.30
C ARG A 2 6.42 -13.61 -24.46
N LYS A 3 5.72 -14.21 -25.41
CA LYS A 3 5.14 -13.52 -26.59
C LYS A 3 3.86 -12.75 -26.24
N ALA A 4 3.12 -13.12 -25.21
CA ALA A 4 1.86 -12.49 -24.83
C ALA A 4 1.84 -12.11 -23.35
N LYS A 5 1.21 -10.96 -23.01
CA LYS A 5 0.92 -10.56 -21.65
C LYS A 5 -0.26 -11.41 -21.10
N PRO A 6 -0.21 -11.85 -19.83
CA PRO A 6 -1.34 -12.57 -19.24
C PRO A 6 -2.58 -11.66 -19.19
N LYS A 7 -3.75 -12.23 -19.45
CA LYS A 7 -5.03 -11.51 -19.33
C LYS A 7 -5.23 -11.10 -17.86
N LYS A 8 -5.57 -9.83 -17.64
CA LYS A 8 -5.93 -9.34 -16.30
C LYS A 8 -7.28 -9.95 -15.88
N ARG A 9 -7.34 -10.55 -14.69
CA ARG A 9 -8.60 -11.06 -14.14
C ARG A 9 -9.44 -9.89 -13.66
N VAL A 10 -10.75 -9.95 -13.90
CA VAL A 10 -11.72 -9.01 -13.35
C VAL A 10 -11.86 -9.28 -11.85
N ILE A 11 -11.69 -8.24 -11.04
CA ILE A 11 -11.87 -8.30 -9.59
C ILE A 11 -13.26 -7.74 -9.29
N LEU A 12 -14.10 -8.55 -8.64
CA LEU A 12 -15.41 -8.10 -8.20
C LEU A 12 -15.28 -7.08 -7.07
N PRO A 13 -16.18 -6.08 -7.01
CA PRO A 13 -16.17 -5.10 -5.94
C PRO A 13 -16.45 -5.74 -4.59
N ASP A 14 -16.14 -5.02 -3.53
CA ASP A 14 -16.40 -5.41 -2.16
C ASP A 14 -17.92 -5.49 -1.87
N PRO A 15 -18.41 -6.54 -1.20
CA PRO A 15 -19.85 -6.73 -1.00
C PRO A 15 -20.50 -5.68 -0.10
N VAL A 16 -19.77 -5.04 0.82
CA VAL A 16 -20.31 -4.05 1.78
C VAL A 16 -20.25 -2.63 1.20
N PHE A 17 -19.08 -2.23 0.69
CA PHE A 17 -18.83 -0.87 0.21
C PHE A 17 -18.91 -0.74 -1.31
N ASN A 18 -19.12 -1.84 -2.03
CA ASN A 18 -19.12 -1.90 -3.50
C ASN A 18 -17.86 -1.25 -4.13
N ASP A 19 -16.70 -1.43 -3.49
CA ASP A 19 -15.44 -0.82 -3.87
C ASP A 19 -14.42 -1.87 -4.34
N VAL A 20 -13.87 -1.69 -5.55
CA VAL A 20 -12.87 -2.59 -6.12
C VAL A 20 -11.53 -2.50 -5.40
N LYS A 21 -11.16 -1.30 -4.89
CA LYS A 21 -9.91 -1.14 -4.12
C LYS A 21 -9.97 -1.92 -2.81
N GLY A 22 -11.14 -1.96 -2.14
CA GLY A 22 -11.37 -2.77 -0.95
C GLY A 22 -11.11 -4.27 -1.20
N SER A 23 -11.71 -4.81 -2.27
CA SER A 23 -11.46 -6.20 -2.68
C SER A 23 -10.00 -6.49 -3.00
N LYS A 24 -9.30 -5.57 -3.68
CA LYS A 24 -7.85 -5.70 -3.94
C LYS A 24 -7.05 -5.71 -2.65
N PHE A 25 -7.39 -4.82 -1.72
CA PHE A 25 -6.72 -4.76 -0.42
C PHE A 25 -6.87 -6.06 0.36
N VAL A 26 -8.08 -6.59 0.45
CA VAL A 26 -8.36 -7.89 1.10
C VAL A 26 -7.58 -9.02 0.43
N ASN A 27 -7.48 -9.03 -0.89
CA ASN A 27 -6.67 -10.04 -1.61
C ASN A 27 -5.16 -9.93 -1.28
N HIS A 28 -4.63 -8.73 -1.02
CA HIS A 28 -3.24 -8.55 -0.56
C HIS A 28 -3.07 -8.86 0.93
N PHE A 29 -4.13 -8.66 1.70
CA PHE A 29 -4.13 -8.87 3.15
C PHE A 29 -4.26 -10.36 3.53
N MET A 30 -4.93 -11.13 2.70
CA MET A 30 -5.26 -12.53 2.91
C MET A 30 -4.01 -13.42 3.07
N TYR A 31 -4.05 -14.37 4.01
CA TYR A 31 -3.14 -15.52 4.14
C TYR A 31 -3.89 -16.82 3.89
N ASP A 32 -3.22 -17.79 3.31
CA ASP A 32 -3.70 -19.19 3.14
C ASP A 32 -5.10 -19.32 2.50
N GLY A 33 -5.48 -18.34 1.67
CA GLY A 33 -6.80 -18.32 1.05
C GLY A 33 -7.96 -17.95 2.01
N LYS A 34 -7.70 -17.56 3.25
CA LYS A 34 -8.72 -17.22 4.27
C LYS A 34 -9.34 -15.84 3.99
N LYS A 35 -10.12 -15.76 2.92
CA LYS A 35 -10.66 -14.50 2.41
C LYS A 35 -11.70 -13.89 3.35
N ASN A 36 -12.62 -14.70 3.88
CA ASN A 36 -13.68 -14.23 4.79
C ASN A 36 -13.11 -13.60 6.06
N THR A 37 -12.16 -14.28 6.71
CA THR A 37 -11.44 -13.73 7.87
C THR A 37 -10.75 -12.38 7.54
N SER A 38 -10.23 -12.25 6.33
CA SER A 38 -9.59 -11.01 5.89
C SER A 38 -10.60 -9.87 5.70
N TYR A 39 -11.81 -10.17 5.23
CA TYR A 39 -12.90 -9.20 5.16
C TYR A 39 -13.36 -8.77 6.55
N GLU A 40 -13.56 -9.73 7.47
CA GLU A 40 -13.97 -9.44 8.85
C GLU A 40 -12.97 -8.50 9.53
N ILE A 41 -11.66 -8.76 9.41
CA ILE A 41 -10.61 -7.90 9.96
C ILE A 41 -10.64 -6.51 9.33
N PHE A 42 -10.82 -6.44 8.00
CA PHE A 42 -10.87 -5.16 7.28
C PHE A 42 -12.06 -4.31 7.72
N TYR A 43 -13.25 -4.91 7.82
CA TYR A 43 -14.46 -4.20 8.27
C TYR A 43 -14.36 -3.76 9.73
N ALA A 44 -13.89 -4.63 10.62
CA ALA A 44 -13.67 -4.29 12.02
C ALA A 44 -12.63 -3.15 12.18
N ALA A 45 -11.61 -3.12 11.33
CA ALA A 45 -10.64 -2.03 11.31
C ALA A 45 -11.29 -0.72 10.87
N LEU A 46 -12.10 -0.71 9.81
CA LEU A 46 -12.82 0.48 9.36
C LEU A 46 -13.85 0.98 10.38
N GLU A 47 -14.54 0.08 11.07
CA GLU A 47 -15.44 0.43 12.17
C GLU A 47 -14.68 1.10 13.33
N THR A 48 -13.52 0.56 13.69
CA THR A 48 -12.63 1.16 14.70
C THR A 48 -12.16 2.56 14.28
N VAL A 49 -11.80 2.74 13.01
CA VAL A 49 -11.44 4.07 12.45
C VAL A 49 -12.62 5.02 12.55
N LYS A 50 -13.83 4.60 12.14
CA LYS A 50 -15.06 5.40 12.25
C LYS A 50 -15.32 5.86 13.70
N ASN A 51 -15.17 4.95 14.67
CA ASN A 51 -15.43 5.24 16.07
C ASN A 51 -14.39 6.18 16.69
N LYS A 52 -13.14 6.12 16.25
CA LYS A 52 -12.05 6.96 16.78
C LYS A 52 -11.91 8.32 16.08
N MET A 53 -12.37 8.42 14.84
CA MET A 53 -12.26 9.64 14.02
C MET A 53 -13.63 10.27 13.75
N GLN A 54 -14.50 10.29 14.75
CA GLN A 54 -15.86 10.86 14.67
C GLN A 54 -15.90 12.36 14.32
N ASN A 55 -14.82 13.07 14.58
CA ASN A 55 -14.71 14.51 14.30
C ASN A 55 -14.39 14.80 12.80
N GLU A 56 -14.10 13.79 12.02
CA GLU A 56 -13.85 13.93 10.59
C GLU A 56 -15.19 13.80 9.84
N GLU A 57 -15.47 14.72 8.92
CA GLU A 57 -16.65 14.68 8.06
C GLU A 57 -16.63 13.53 7.04
N LYS A 58 -15.48 12.84 6.91
CA LYS A 58 -15.24 11.78 5.93
C LYS A 58 -15.68 10.43 6.43
N SER A 59 -16.17 9.61 5.52
CA SER A 59 -16.45 8.21 5.81
C SER A 59 -15.15 7.42 6.09
N ALA A 60 -15.23 6.34 6.89
CA ALA A 60 -14.07 5.50 7.18
C ALA A 60 -13.40 4.95 5.91
N LEU A 61 -14.16 4.70 4.86
CA LEU A 61 -13.65 4.28 3.57
C LEU A 61 -12.84 5.39 2.88
N GLU A 62 -13.28 6.64 2.96
CA GLU A 62 -12.54 7.79 2.41
C GLU A 62 -11.27 8.06 3.19
N ILE A 63 -11.31 7.94 4.51
CA ILE A 63 -10.13 8.04 5.38
C ILE A 63 -9.10 6.98 4.97
N TRP A 64 -9.51 5.73 4.80
CA TRP A 64 -8.65 4.65 4.33
C TRP A 64 -8.08 4.91 2.92
N LYS A 65 -8.89 5.40 1.97
CA LYS A 65 -8.43 5.76 0.63
C LYS A 65 -7.38 6.87 0.68
N LYS A 66 -7.63 7.90 1.49
CA LYS A 66 -6.67 9.01 1.69
C LYS A 66 -5.38 8.50 2.34
N ALA A 67 -5.47 7.62 3.32
CA ALA A 67 -4.30 6.98 3.93
C ALA A 67 -3.47 6.20 2.89
N LEU A 68 -4.12 5.44 1.99
CA LEU A 68 -3.43 4.76 0.89
C LEU A 68 -2.74 5.75 -0.05
N ASP A 69 -3.41 6.84 -0.41
CA ASP A 69 -2.83 7.87 -1.28
C ASP A 69 -1.61 8.52 -0.62
N ASN A 70 -1.67 8.83 0.68
CA ASN A 70 -0.56 9.37 1.45
C ASN A 70 0.66 8.43 1.50
N VAL A 71 0.45 7.11 1.51
CA VAL A 71 1.51 6.08 1.53
C VAL A 71 2.01 5.71 0.14
N THR A 72 1.35 6.19 -0.93
CA THR A 72 1.68 5.80 -2.30
C THR A 72 2.98 6.44 -2.77
N PRO A 73 4.05 5.65 -3.07
CA PRO A 73 5.29 6.19 -3.59
C PRO A 73 5.17 6.51 -5.08
N GLN A 74 5.86 7.57 -5.53
CA GLN A 74 5.92 7.97 -6.94
C GLN A 74 7.09 7.32 -7.69
N VAL A 75 8.20 7.08 -6.97
CA VAL A 75 9.44 6.55 -7.52
C VAL A 75 9.94 5.37 -6.68
N GLU A 76 10.61 4.45 -7.34
CA GLU A 76 11.32 3.33 -6.70
C GLU A 76 12.75 3.25 -7.25
N VAL A 77 13.65 2.65 -6.48
CA VAL A 77 15.02 2.41 -6.92
C VAL A 77 15.15 0.96 -7.37
N LYS A 78 15.69 0.76 -8.57
CA LYS A 78 15.95 -0.57 -9.14
C LYS A 78 17.43 -0.77 -9.36
N SER A 79 17.96 -1.92 -8.94
CA SER A 79 19.33 -2.31 -9.21
C SER A 79 19.49 -2.64 -10.69
N ARG A 80 20.48 -2.02 -11.35
CA ARG A 80 20.86 -2.28 -12.74
C ARG A 80 22.36 -2.55 -12.80
N ARG A 81 22.73 -3.57 -13.56
CA ARG A 81 24.15 -3.89 -13.82
C ARG A 81 24.58 -3.28 -15.16
N VAL A 82 25.57 -2.40 -15.10
CA VAL A 82 26.14 -1.72 -16.26
C VAL A 82 27.65 -1.86 -16.19
N GLY A 83 28.27 -2.44 -17.22
CA GLY A 83 29.73 -2.59 -17.29
C GLY A 83 30.37 -3.35 -16.11
N GLY A 84 29.64 -4.29 -15.49
CA GLY A 84 30.13 -5.06 -14.33
C GLY A 84 29.84 -4.43 -12.96
N ALA A 85 29.52 -3.14 -12.89
CA ALA A 85 29.08 -2.47 -11.67
C ALA A 85 27.55 -2.48 -11.52
N THR A 86 27.06 -2.53 -10.28
CA THR A 86 25.62 -2.48 -9.96
C THR A 86 25.25 -1.09 -9.48
N PHE A 87 24.34 -0.44 -10.21
CA PHE A 87 23.84 0.90 -9.90
C PHE A 87 22.40 0.82 -9.40
N GLN A 88 22.06 1.70 -8.45
CA GLN A 88 20.70 1.89 -7.98
C GLN A 88 20.04 3.00 -8.82
N VAL A 89 19.17 2.62 -9.74
CA VAL A 89 18.58 3.53 -10.72
C VAL A 89 17.16 3.93 -10.29
N PRO A 90 16.87 5.22 -10.07
CA PRO A 90 15.53 5.69 -9.76
C PRO A 90 14.61 5.55 -10.99
N THR A 91 13.45 4.95 -10.80
CA THR A 91 12.45 4.74 -11.85
C THR A 91 11.07 5.12 -11.34
N GLU A 92 10.26 5.74 -12.21
CA GLU A 92 8.86 5.96 -11.91
C GLU A 92 8.09 4.65 -11.79
N ILE A 93 7.13 4.62 -10.87
CA ILE A 93 6.29 3.46 -10.65
C ILE A 93 5.02 3.61 -11.51
N ARG A 94 4.63 2.56 -12.23
CA ARG A 94 3.36 2.54 -12.98
C ARG A 94 2.17 2.56 -12.03
N ALA A 95 1.04 3.14 -12.45
CA ALA A 95 -0.16 3.32 -11.62
C ALA A 95 -0.65 2.03 -10.94
N ASP A 96 -0.78 0.93 -11.69
CA ASP A 96 -1.19 -0.38 -11.14
C ASP A 96 -0.24 -0.87 -10.03
N ARG A 97 1.06 -0.58 -10.17
CA ARG A 97 2.08 -0.99 -9.21
C ARG A 97 2.12 -0.07 -7.99
N LYS A 98 1.88 1.23 -8.17
CA LYS A 98 1.75 2.20 -7.06
C LYS A 98 0.71 1.74 -6.06
N GLU A 99 -0.50 1.42 -6.54
CA GLU A 99 -1.60 0.92 -5.72
C GLU A 99 -1.22 -0.36 -4.95
N SER A 100 -0.58 -1.31 -5.63
CA SER A 100 -0.14 -2.56 -4.99
C SER A 100 0.94 -2.34 -3.92
N ILE A 101 1.87 -1.41 -4.15
CA ILE A 101 2.95 -1.09 -3.18
C ILE A 101 2.36 -0.41 -1.95
N SER A 102 1.46 0.56 -2.12
CA SER A 102 0.82 1.27 -0.99
C SER A 102 0.04 0.30 -0.10
N MET A 103 -0.78 -0.58 -0.69
CA MET A 103 -1.51 -1.60 0.05
C MET A 103 -0.58 -2.53 0.82
N LYS A 104 0.47 -3.04 0.17
CA LYS A 104 1.46 -3.93 0.82
C LYS A 104 2.20 -3.24 1.95
N ASN A 105 2.64 -1.99 1.76
CA ASN A 105 3.31 -1.23 2.81
C ASN A 105 2.40 -1.05 4.02
N LEU A 106 1.16 -0.61 3.82
CA LEU A 106 0.20 -0.45 4.90
C LEU A 106 0.00 -1.77 5.68
N ILE A 107 -0.16 -2.89 4.99
CA ILE A 107 -0.32 -4.22 5.59
C ILE A 107 0.93 -4.64 6.36
N ILE A 108 2.12 -4.48 5.79
CA ILE A 108 3.39 -4.89 6.43
C ILE A 108 3.60 -4.12 7.73
N PHE A 109 3.37 -2.81 7.72
CA PHE A 109 3.58 -1.99 8.91
C PHE A 109 2.47 -2.18 9.94
N ALA A 110 1.22 -2.38 9.53
CA ALA A 110 0.15 -2.79 10.43
C ALA A 110 0.49 -4.10 11.17
N ARG A 111 1.04 -5.10 10.48
CA ARG A 111 1.46 -6.38 11.08
C ARG A 111 2.61 -6.23 12.06
N LYS A 112 3.52 -5.28 11.84
CA LYS A 112 4.66 -4.99 12.74
C LYS A 112 4.27 -4.28 14.02
N ARG A 113 3.07 -3.66 14.08
CA ARG A 113 2.60 -2.97 15.28
C ARG A 113 2.33 -3.93 16.42
N GLY A 114 2.55 -3.46 17.65
CA GLY A 114 1.98 -4.07 18.85
C GLY A 114 0.47 -3.84 18.90
N GLY A 115 -0.27 -4.73 19.55
CA GLY A 115 -1.72 -4.61 19.73
C GLY A 115 -2.38 -5.96 19.94
N LYS A 116 -3.62 -5.95 20.44
CA LYS A 116 -4.36 -7.17 20.78
C LYS A 116 -4.87 -7.89 19.52
N SER A 117 -5.51 -7.17 18.61
CA SER A 117 -6.08 -7.75 17.39
C SER A 117 -5.43 -7.18 16.14
N MET A 118 -5.53 -7.90 15.01
CA MET A 118 -5.05 -7.41 13.74
C MET A 118 -5.91 -6.24 13.23
N ALA A 119 -7.19 -6.21 13.57
CA ALA A 119 -8.09 -5.10 13.24
C ALA A 119 -7.63 -3.80 13.92
N ASP A 120 -7.28 -3.84 15.21
CA ASP A 120 -6.78 -2.66 15.94
C ASP A 120 -5.46 -2.16 15.37
N LYS A 121 -4.54 -3.09 15.04
CA LYS A 121 -3.25 -2.76 14.42
C LYS A 121 -3.43 -2.08 13.06
N LEU A 122 -4.34 -2.60 12.24
CA LEU A 122 -4.65 -2.04 10.93
C LEU A 122 -5.32 -0.69 11.06
N ALA A 123 -6.30 -0.53 11.96
CA ALA A 123 -6.96 0.74 12.23
C ALA A 123 -5.96 1.82 12.66
N ALA A 124 -5.05 1.48 13.58
CA ALA A 124 -4.03 2.41 14.05
C ALA A 124 -3.09 2.85 12.91
N GLU A 125 -2.64 1.92 12.05
CA GLU A 125 -1.79 2.28 10.90
C GLU A 125 -2.54 3.14 9.87
N ILE A 126 -3.84 2.88 9.65
CA ILE A 126 -4.69 3.71 8.75
C ILE A 126 -4.79 5.14 9.28
N MET A 127 -5.06 5.31 10.58
CA MET A 127 -5.19 6.64 11.19
C MET A 127 -3.87 7.42 11.14
N ASP A 128 -2.75 6.77 11.45
CA ASP A 128 -1.44 7.41 11.38
C ASP A 128 -1.09 7.77 9.92
N ALA A 129 -1.34 6.87 8.97
CA ALA A 129 -1.12 7.13 7.55
C ALA A 129 -2.01 8.25 7.00
N PHE A 130 -3.23 8.39 7.49
CA PHE A 130 -4.11 9.52 7.17
C PHE A 130 -3.51 10.85 7.64
N ASN A 131 -2.90 10.87 8.83
CA ASN A 131 -2.23 12.03 9.42
C ASN A 131 -0.77 12.20 8.93
N GLU A 132 -0.39 11.52 7.85
CA GLU A 132 0.96 11.56 7.29
C GLU A 132 2.06 11.10 8.27
N GLN A 133 1.71 10.14 9.10
CA GLN A 133 2.57 9.55 10.12
C GLN A 133 2.62 8.01 9.97
N GLY A 134 3.34 7.36 10.87
CA GLY A 134 3.41 5.89 10.92
C GLY A 134 4.49 5.29 10.04
N GLY A 135 4.62 3.96 10.14
CA GLY A 135 5.69 3.22 9.50
C GLY A 135 5.52 3.12 7.99
N ALA A 136 4.29 3.02 7.51
CA ALA A 136 3.98 2.95 6.08
C ALA A 136 4.29 4.28 5.37
N TYR A 137 3.96 5.40 5.99
CA TYR A 137 4.29 6.73 5.47
C TYR A 137 5.81 6.96 5.44
N LYS A 138 6.49 6.66 6.56
CA LYS A 138 7.96 6.76 6.63
C LYS A 138 8.64 5.92 5.55
N ARG A 139 8.11 4.74 5.25
CA ARG A 139 8.64 3.89 4.17
C ARG A 139 8.55 4.57 2.80
N LYS A 140 7.47 5.30 2.51
CA LYS A 140 7.35 6.10 1.28
C LYS A 140 8.44 7.16 1.22
N GLU A 141 8.63 7.91 2.33
CA GLU A 141 9.65 8.95 2.39
C GLU A 141 11.06 8.40 2.21
N ASP A 142 11.38 7.26 2.85
CA ASP A 142 12.67 6.59 2.68
C ASP A 142 12.91 6.17 1.22
N MET A 143 11.86 5.69 0.53
CA MET A 143 11.95 5.34 -0.90
C MET A 143 12.24 6.58 -1.76
N HIS A 144 11.57 7.70 -1.49
CA HIS A 144 11.81 8.96 -2.20
C HIS A 144 13.21 9.51 -1.92
N ARG A 145 13.66 9.48 -0.66
CA ARG A 145 15.02 9.89 -0.27
C ARG A 145 16.09 9.05 -0.94
N MET A 146 15.90 7.73 -1.00
CA MET A 146 16.83 6.84 -1.72
C MET A 146 16.86 7.13 -3.22
N ALA A 147 15.70 7.42 -3.83
CA ALA A 147 15.63 7.78 -5.25
C ALA A 147 16.32 9.10 -5.53
N GLU A 148 16.19 10.10 -4.66
CA GLU A 148 16.84 11.40 -4.78
C GLU A 148 18.36 11.27 -4.62
N ALA A 149 18.84 10.54 -3.62
CA ALA A 149 20.27 10.27 -3.42
C ALA A 149 20.93 9.61 -4.62
N ASN A 150 20.17 8.81 -5.39
CA ASN A 150 20.64 8.12 -6.60
C ASN A 150 20.25 8.84 -7.91
N ARG A 151 19.82 10.10 -7.85
CA ARG A 151 19.36 10.88 -9.01
C ARG A 151 20.39 10.96 -10.13
N ALA A 152 21.68 10.99 -9.78
CA ALA A 152 22.78 11.03 -10.75
C ALA A 152 22.78 9.83 -11.70
N PHE A 153 22.23 8.68 -11.29
CA PHE A 153 22.16 7.45 -12.09
C PHE A 153 20.88 7.31 -12.92
N ALA A 154 20.02 8.34 -12.93
CA ALA A 154 18.74 8.30 -13.66
C ALA A 154 18.91 8.09 -15.17
N HIS A 155 20.05 8.48 -15.76
CA HIS A 155 20.37 8.28 -17.17
C HIS A 155 20.58 6.80 -17.56
N PHE A 156 20.80 5.90 -16.61
CA PHE A 156 20.82 4.44 -16.83
C PHE A 156 19.43 3.80 -16.87
N ARG A 157 18.39 4.62 -16.95
CA ARG A 157 17.01 4.19 -17.10
C ARG A 157 16.73 3.80 -18.55
N PHE A 158 16.64 2.49 -18.84
CA PHE A 158 16.27 1.92 -20.13
C PHE A 158 14.94 1.20 -20.05
#